data_b399a354f2caaef15d3a80033a5f2790
#
_entry.id   b399a354f2caaef15d3a80033a5f2790
#
_cell.length_a   1.000
_cell.length_b   1.000
_cell.length_c   1.000
_cell.angle_alpha   90.00
_cell.angle_beta   90.00
_cell.angle_gamma   90.00
#
_symmetry.space_group_name_H-M   'P 1'
#
loop_
_entity.id
_entity.type
_entity.pdbx_description
1 polymer ?
#
loop_
_entity_poly.entity_id
_entity_poly.type
_entity_poly.pdbx_seq_one_letter_code
_entity_poly.pdbx_strand_id
1 'polypeptide(L)'
;MGRLFGTDGVRGVANADLTAELALGLSVAAAHVLAEVGSFEGHRPKAVVGRDPRASGEFLEAAVVAGLASAGVDVLRVGVLPTPAVAYLTGALGADLGVMLSASHNAMPDNGIKFFARGGHKLADELEDRIESVYAEHRTGAPWERPTGAGVGRVTDYEEGFDRYVAHLTGVLPNRLDGLTVVLDEAHGAASRVSPEAFTRAGATVVTIGAEPDGLNINDGCGSTHLDKLRAAVVEHGAHLGIAHDGDADRCLAVDHEGAEVDGDQILAVLALAMREQGTLRGDTVVATVMSNLGFKLAMEREGLTLVQTAVGDRYVLEEMKDKDYALGGEQSGHVIVLDHATTGDGTLTGLLLAARVAGAGRTLKDLASVMERLPQVLVNVPDVDKSRVKTSAELAAAVTDAERELGTTGRVLLRPSGTEPLVRVMVEAADIEQARSVAGRLADAVKSALG
;
A
#
# COMPACT_ATOMS: atom_id res chain seq x y z
N MET A 1 -7.88 -21.96 14.83
CA MET A 1 -6.77 -21.28 14.15
C MET A 1 -7.11 -19.80 14.15
N GLY A 2 -6.13 -18.90 14.28
CA GLY A 2 -6.39 -17.48 14.03
C GLY A 2 -6.77 -17.27 12.56
N ARG A 3 -7.36 -16.12 12.21
CA ARG A 3 -7.68 -15.72 10.83
C ARG A 3 -6.41 -15.76 9.98
N LEU A 4 -6.45 -16.42 8.80
CA LEU A 4 -5.32 -16.48 7.87
C LEU A 4 -5.13 -15.17 7.12
N PHE A 5 -6.24 -14.57 6.65
CA PHE A 5 -6.21 -13.28 5.99
C PHE A 5 -5.97 -12.15 7.00
N GLY A 6 -4.89 -11.40 6.78
CA GLY A 6 -4.63 -10.12 7.45
C GLY A 6 -5.35 -8.97 6.75
N THR A 7 -4.91 -7.73 7.01
CA THR A 7 -5.41 -6.52 6.32
C THR A 7 -5.03 -6.48 4.84
N ASP A 8 -4.04 -7.25 4.41
CA ASP A 8 -3.50 -7.23 3.04
C ASP A 8 -3.05 -8.65 2.62
N GLY A 9 -4.01 -9.55 2.50
CA GLY A 9 -3.81 -10.94 2.11
C GLY A 9 -3.28 -11.86 3.20
N VAL A 10 -2.84 -13.05 2.81
CA VAL A 10 -2.23 -14.06 3.69
C VAL A 10 -0.73 -13.90 3.64
N ARG A 11 -0.09 -13.62 4.77
CA ARG A 11 1.37 -13.42 4.87
C ARG A 11 2.00 -14.37 5.88
N GLY A 12 3.28 -14.69 5.67
CA GLY A 12 4.08 -15.46 6.61
C GLY A 12 5.47 -15.74 6.07
N VAL A 13 6.28 -16.40 6.90
CA VAL A 13 7.61 -16.89 6.49
C VAL A 13 7.41 -17.95 5.42
N ALA A 14 7.99 -17.72 4.24
CA ALA A 14 7.84 -18.64 3.11
C ALA A 14 8.41 -20.02 3.46
N ASN A 15 7.69 -21.06 3.07
CA ASN A 15 7.97 -22.48 3.33
C ASN A 15 7.94 -22.89 4.82
N ALA A 16 7.55 -21.99 5.72
CA ALA A 16 7.26 -22.30 7.12
C ALA A 16 5.76 -22.09 7.41
N ASP A 17 5.29 -20.84 7.28
CA ASP A 17 3.88 -20.47 7.47
C ASP A 17 3.15 -20.51 6.11
N LEU A 18 3.77 -19.94 5.08
CA LEU A 18 3.24 -19.86 3.72
C LEU A 18 3.87 -20.95 2.85
N THR A 19 3.26 -22.14 2.87
CA THR A 19 3.73 -23.31 2.13
C THR A 19 3.11 -23.44 0.75
N ALA A 20 3.68 -24.29 -0.11
CA ALA A 20 3.12 -24.60 -1.43
C ALA A 20 1.71 -25.21 -1.33
N GLU A 21 1.47 -26.08 -0.33
CA GLU A 21 0.18 -26.71 -0.09
C GLU A 21 -0.89 -25.66 0.31
N LEU A 22 -0.51 -24.69 1.15
CA LEU A 22 -1.39 -23.60 1.53
C LEU A 22 -1.74 -22.74 0.32
N ALA A 23 -0.73 -22.35 -0.47
CA ALA A 23 -0.90 -21.53 -1.67
C ALA A 23 -1.80 -22.20 -2.71
N LEU A 24 -1.58 -23.48 -2.99
CA LEU A 24 -2.42 -24.30 -3.87
C LEU A 24 -3.85 -24.38 -3.33
N GLY A 25 -4.00 -24.72 -2.06
CA GLY A 25 -5.30 -24.92 -1.44
C GLY A 25 -6.15 -23.64 -1.39
N LEU A 26 -5.54 -22.50 -1.02
CA LEU A 26 -6.21 -21.18 -1.04
C LEU A 26 -6.64 -20.79 -2.45
N SER A 27 -5.82 -21.07 -3.47
CA SER A 27 -6.14 -20.73 -4.85
C SER A 27 -7.31 -21.55 -5.38
N VAL A 28 -7.39 -22.83 -5.01
CA VAL A 28 -8.55 -23.67 -5.35
C VAL A 28 -9.80 -23.19 -4.59
N ALA A 29 -9.67 -22.84 -3.30
CA ALA A 29 -10.77 -22.31 -2.51
C ALA A 29 -11.30 -20.98 -3.08
N ALA A 30 -10.39 -20.08 -3.49
CA ALA A 30 -10.75 -18.81 -4.12
C ALA A 30 -11.53 -19.02 -5.42
N ALA A 31 -11.05 -19.91 -6.30
CA ALA A 31 -11.76 -20.25 -7.54
C ALA A 31 -13.18 -20.82 -7.25
N HIS A 32 -13.29 -21.67 -6.23
CA HIS A 32 -14.56 -22.27 -5.84
C HIS A 32 -15.55 -21.23 -5.30
N VAL A 33 -15.11 -20.39 -4.38
CA VAL A 33 -15.94 -19.32 -3.78
C VAL A 33 -16.41 -18.32 -4.84
N LEU A 34 -15.53 -17.91 -5.75
CA LEU A 34 -15.89 -16.99 -6.84
C LEU A 34 -16.88 -17.61 -7.81
N ALA A 35 -16.79 -18.92 -8.05
CA ALA A 35 -17.81 -19.65 -8.82
C ALA A 35 -19.17 -19.68 -8.10
N GLU A 36 -19.20 -19.95 -6.78
CA GLU A 36 -20.42 -19.96 -5.96
C GLU A 36 -21.17 -18.62 -6.00
N VAL A 37 -20.43 -17.49 -5.98
CA VAL A 37 -21.04 -16.14 -6.03
C VAL A 37 -21.34 -15.66 -7.45
N GLY A 38 -21.27 -16.55 -8.45
CA GLY A 38 -21.63 -16.25 -9.84
C GLY A 38 -20.61 -15.43 -10.62
N SER A 39 -19.41 -15.22 -10.11
CA SER A 39 -18.37 -14.43 -10.79
C SER A 39 -17.96 -15.03 -12.13
N PHE A 40 -18.18 -16.32 -12.37
CA PHE A 40 -17.82 -17.07 -13.56
C PHE A 40 -19.00 -17.42 -14.49
N GLU A 41 -20.17 -16.86 -14.21
CA GLU A 41 -21.36 -17.18 -15.01
C GLU A 41 -21.23 -16.73 -16.48
N GLY A 42 -21.52 -17.65 -17.38
CA GLY A 42 -21.63 -17.37 -18.82
C GLY A 42 -20.30 -17.27 -19.58
N HIS A 43 -19.14 -17.46 -18.91
CA HIS A 43 -17.83 -17.42 -19.56
C HIS A 43 -16.82 -18.35 -18.89
N ARG A 44 -15.70 -18.58 -19.55
CA ARG A 44 -14.59 -19.33 -18.95
C ARG A 44 -13.78 -18.43 -18.03
N PRO A 45 -13.61 -18.81 -16.73
CA PRO A 45 -12.93 -17.96 -15.77
C PRO A 45 -11.46 -17.74 -16.11
N LYS A 46 -10.97 -16.54 -15.84
CA LYS A 46 -9.60 -16.11 -16.14
C LYS A 46 -8.98 -15.44 -14.90
N ALA A 47 -7.73 -15.75 -14.62
CA ALA A 47 -6.95 -15.11 -13.58
C ALA A 47 -5.66 -14.49 -14.13
N VAL A 48 -5.24 -13.36 -13.55
CA VAL A 48 -3.90 -12.77 -13.72
C VAL A 48 -3.08 -13.10 -12.50
N VAL A 49 -1.86 -13.64 -12.68
CA VAL A 49 -0.95 -13.97 -11.58
C VAL A 49 0.38 -13.28 -11.79
N GLY A 50 0.80 -12.49 -10.80
CA GLY A 50 2.09 -11.82 -10.78
C GLY A 50 2.78 -11.96 -9.42
N ARG A 51 4.04 -11.58 -9.35
CA ARG A 51 4.84 -11.67 -8.13
C ARG A 51 5.87 -10.56 -8.02
N ASP A 52 6.39 -10.35 -6.82
CA ASP A 52 7.63 -9.62 -6.60
C ASP A 52 8.86 -10.55 -6.88
N PRO A 53 10.08 -10.03 -6.84
CA PRO A 53 11.26 -10.82 -7.20
C PRO A 53 11.76 -11.77 -6.11
N ARG A 54 11.10 -11.92 -4.95
CA ARG A 54 11.52 -12.86 -3.90
C ARG A 54 11.72 -14.26 -4.47
N ALA A 55 12.80 -14.93 -4.10
CA ALA A 55 13.09 -16.30 -4.56
C ALA A 55 11.95 -17.27 -4.22
N SER A 56 11.29 -17.09 -3.08
CA SER A 56 10.11 -17.89 -2.69
C SER A 56 8.90 -17.68 -3.60
N GLY A 57 8.85 -16.58 -4.35
CA GLY A 57 7.78 -16.29 -5.32
C GLY A 57 7.70 -17.34 -6.42
N GLU A 58 8.81 -17.97 -6.80
CA GLU A 58 8.85 -18.96 -7.88
C GLU A 58 8.03 -20.21 -7.55
N PHE A 59 8.24 -20.81 -6.39
CA PHE A 59 7.49 -22.02 -6.03
C PHE A 59 6.05 -21.70 -5.62
N LEU A 60 5.81 -20.51 -5.00
CA LEU A 60 4.47 -20.07 -4.64
C LEU A 60 3.63 -19.77 -5.88
N GLU A 61 4.21 -19.12 -6.91
CA GLU A 61 3.54 -18.92 -8.20
C GLU A 61 3.15 -20.25 -8.83
N ALA A 62 4.06 -21.21 -8.86
CA ALA A 62 3.78 -22.54 -9.41
C ALA A 62 2.60 -23.22 -8.68
N ALA A 63 2.54 -23.11 -7.34
CA ALA A 63 1.46 -23.67 -6.53
C ALA A 63 0.12 -22.96 -6.78
N VAL A 64 0.11 -21.64 -6.83
CA VAL A 64 -1.08 -20.81 -7.12
C VAL A 64 -1.62 -21.15 -8.51
N VAL A 65 -0.75 -21.16 -9.53
CA VAL A 65 -1.10 -21.48 -10.91
C VAL A 65 -1.67 -22.89 -11.03
N ALA A 66 -1.05 -23.87 -10.38
CA ALA A 66 -1.54 -25.25 -10.35
C ALA A 66 -2.93 -25.33 -9.68
N GLY A 67 -3.12 -24.61 -8.57
CA GLY A 67 -4.40 -24.54 -7.87
C GLY A 67 -5.51 -24.00 -8.78
N LEU A 68 -5.32 -22.83 -9.34
CA LEU A 68 -6.30 -22.17 -10.23
C LEU A 68 -6.59 -22.99 -11.49
N ALA A 69 -5.57 -23.45 -12.20
CA ALA A 69 -5.75 -24.23 -13.42
C ALA A 69 -6.45 -25.57 -13.15
N SER A 70 -6.14 -26.23 -12.04
CA SER A 70 -6.82 -27.48 -11.65
C SER A 70 -8.30 -27.25 -11.25
N ALA A 71 -8.67 -26.03 -10.89
CA ALA A 71 -10.04 -25.63 -10.62
C ALA A 71 -10.79 -25.12 -11.88
N GLY A 72 -10.15 -25.14 -13.06
CA GLY A 72 -10.77 -24.75 -14.34
C GLY A 72 -10.57 -23.29 -14.73
N VAL A 73 -9.75 -22.54 -14.01
CA VAL A 73 -9.47 -21.14 -14.30
C VAL A 73 -8.29 -21.03 -15.28
N ASP A 74 -8.47 -20.30 -16.37
CA ASP A 74 -7.37 -19.96 -17.27
C ASP A 74 -6.46 -18.92 -16.58
N VAL A 75 -5.16 -19.13 -16.61
CA VAL A 75 -4.18 -18.32 -15.90
C VAL A 75 -3.27 -17.58 -16.87
N LEU A 76 -3.20 -16.27 -16.74
CA LEU A 76 -2.24 -15.40 -17.39
C LEU A 76 -1.13 -15.06 -16.38
N ARG A 77 0.08 -15.60 -16.59
CA ARG A 77 1.24 -15.25 -15.77
C ARG A 77 1.86 -13.97 -16.34
N VAL A 78 1.98 -12.94 -15.51
CA VAL A 78 2.56 -11.65 -15.90
C VAL A 78 4.01 -11.47 -15.38
N GLY A 79 4.53 -12.47 -14.65
CA GLY A 79 5.89 -12.46 -14.13
C GLY A 79 6.08 -11.46 -12.98
N VAL A 80 7.28 -10.85 -12.94
CA VAL A 80 7.61 -9.87 -11.90
C VAL A 80 7.07 -8.50 -12.33
N LEU A 81 5.99 -8.08 -11.65
CA LEU A 81 5.35 -6.78 -11.81
C LEU A 81 4.85 -6.24 -10.46
N PRO A 82 4.70 -4.92 -10.30
CA PRO A 82 4.13 -4.29 -9.11
C PRO A 82 2.71 -4.79 -8.77
N THR A 83 2.36 -4.73 -7.49
CA THR A 83 0.99 -5.00 -7.02
C THR A 83 -0.07 -4.21 -7.81
N PRO A 84 0.06 -2.86 -8.00
CA PRO A 84 -0.90 -2.11 -8.81
C PRO A 84 -0.94 -2.53 -10.28
N ALA A 85 0.15 -3.04 -10.84
CA ALA A 85 0.15 -3.57 -12.20
C ALA A 85 -0.72 -4.82 -12.33
N VAL A 86 -0.65 -5.74 -11.35
CA VAL A 86 -1.52 -6.93 -11.31
C VAL A 86 -2.98 -6.53 -11.17
N ALA A 87 -3.29 -5.56 -10.29
CA ALA A 87 -4.65 -5.02 -10.13
C ALA A 87 -5.15 -4.39 -11.44
N TYR A 88 -4.35 -3.52 -12.07
CA TYR A 88 -4.67 -2.89 -13.34
C TYR A 88 -4.93 -3.92 -14.45
N LEU A 89 -4.02 -4.89 -14.62
CA LEU A 89 -4.15 -5.92 -15.66
C LEU A 89 -5.35 -6.83 -15.42
N THR A 90 -5.72 -7.11 -14.16
CA THR A 90 -6.95 -7.84 -13.83
C THR A 90 -8.17 -7.13 -14.40
N GLY A 91 -8.27 -5.81 -14.22
CA GLY A 91 -9.33 -5.00 -14.80
C GLY A 91 -9.24 -4.88 -16.32
N ALA A 92 -8.07 -4.50 -16.84
CA ALA A 92 -7.85 -4.20 -18.27
C ALA A 92 -8.00 -5.42 -19.19
N LEU A 93 -7.74 -6.63 -18.67
CA LEU A 93 -7.90 -7.89 -19.41
C LEU A 93 -9.25 -8.55 -19.19
N GLY A 94 -10.13 -7.93 -18.38
CA GLY A 94 -11.42 -8.50 -18.00
C GLY A 94 -11.26 -9.84 -17.29
N ALA A 95 -10.21 -10.00 -16.50
CA ALA A 95 -10.02 -11.18 -15.67
C ALA A 95 -10.95 -11.15 -14.44
N ASP A 96 -11.35 -12.34 -13.99
CA ASP A 96 -12.27 -12.51 -12.87
C ASP A 96 -11.55 -12.48 -11.53
N LEU A 97 -10.24 -12.77 -11.56
CA LEU A 97 -9.39 -12.87 -10.40
C LEU A 97 -7.98 -12.34 -10.72
N GLY A 98 -7.41 -11.59 -9.81
CA GLY A 98 -5.99 -11.27 -9.79
C GLY A 98 -5.33 -11.91 -8.57
N VAL A 99 -4.10 -12.36 -8.70
CA VAL A 99 -3.29 -12.87 -7.58
C VAL A 99 -1.92 -12.23 -7.63
N MET A 100 -1.54 -11.55 -6.55
CA MET A 100 -0.19 -11.01 -6.35
C MET A 100 0.53 -11.75 -5.25
N LEU A 101 1.75 -12.19 -5.54
CA LEU A 101 2.64 -12.84 -4.59
C LEU A 101 3.67 -11.83 -4.10
N SER A 102 3.46 -11.31 -2.90
CA SER A 102 4.35 -10.35 -2.24
C SER A 102 4.03 -10.19 -0.76
N ALA A 103 5.04 -9.84 0.02
CA ALA A 103 4.89 -9.35 1.39
C ALA A 103 5.25 -7.85 1.51
N SER A 104 5.13 -7.07 0.42
CA SER A 104 5.35 -5.62 0.39
C SER A 104 6.74 -5.24 0.97
N HIS A 105 6.76 -4.42 2.02
CA HIS A 105 7.98 -3.93 2.67
C HIS A 105 8.63 -4.90 3.68
N ASN A 106 8.06 -6.10 3.88
CA ASN A 106 8.65 -7.10 4.79
C ASN A 106 10.01 -7.58 4.28
N ALA A 107 10.84 -8.08 5.20
CA ALA A 107 12.12 -8.71 4.88
C ALA A 107 11.97 -9.91 3.93
N MET A 108 13.05 -10.27 3.25
CA MET A 108 13.09 -11.28 2.19
C MET A 108 12.51 -12.66 2.58
N PRO A 109 12.68 -13.19 3.80
CA PRO A 109 12.13 -14.50 4.17
C PRO A 109 10.61 -14.58 4.14
N ASP A 110 9.92 -13.45 4.29
CA ASP A 110 8.47 -13.39 4.21
C ASP A 110 7.98 -13.41 2.77
N ASN A 111 6.74 -13.88 2.57
CA ASN A 111 5.99 -13.69 1.34
C ASN A 111 4.49 -13.57 1.67
N GLY A 112 3.66 -13.34 0.66
CA GLY A 112 2.22 -13.17 0.83
C GLY A 112 1.46 -13.55 -0.43
N ILE A 113 0.16 -13.79 -0.25
CA ILE A 113 -0.78 -14.01 -1.35
C ILE A 113 -1.91 -13.00 -1.19
N LYS A 114 -2.03 -12.09 -2.16
CA LYS A 114 -3.10 -11.07 -2.22
C LYS A 114 -4.04 -11.44 -3.37
N PHE A 115 -5.35 -11.39 -3.12
CA PHE A 115 -6.35 -11.65 -4.14
C PHE A 115 -7.07 -10.35 -4.54
N PHE A 116 -7.34 -10.21 -5.83
CA PHE A 116 -8.14 -9.13 -6.40
C PHE A 116 -9.36 -9.72 -7.11
N ALA A 117 -10.51 -9.14 -6.86
CA ALA A 117 -11.73 -9.44 -7.59
C ALA A 117 -11.69 -8.84 -9.01
N ARG A 118 -12.70 -9.15 -9.82
CA ARG A 118 -12.94 -8.55 -11.13
C ARG A 118 -12.82 -7.02 -11.06
N GLY A 119 -12.15 -6.43 -12.05
CA GLY A 119 -11.86 -4.99 -12.06
C GLY A 119 -10.60 -4.59 -11.30
N GLY A 120 -9.88 -5.54 -10.67
CA GLY A 120 -8.64 -5.26 -9.93
C GLY A 120 -8.86 -4.68 -8.53
N HIS A 121 -10.04 -4.87 -7.96
CA HIS A 121 -10.36 -4.45 -6.61
C HIS A 121 -9.96 -5.50 -5.58
N LYS A 122 -9.53 -5.10 -4.38
CA LYS A 122 -9.33 -6.04 -3.25
C LYS A 122 -10.62 -6.81 -2.99
N LEU A 123 -10.48 -8.07 -2.55
CA LEU A 123 -11.65 -8.86 -2.12
C LEU A 123 -12.29 -8.23 -0.89
N ALA A 124 -13.61 -8.36 -0.78
CA ALA A 124 -14.34 -8.03 0.44
C ALA A 124 -14.01 -9.04 1.56
N ASP A 125 -14.06 -8.58 2.82
CA ASP A 125 -13.76 -9.42 3.99
C ASP A 125 -14.60 -10.70 4.03
N GLU A 126 -15.88 -10.61 3.65
CA GLU A 126 -16.79 -11.74 3.62
C GLU A 126 -16.33 -12.81 2.62
N LEU A 127 -15.75 -12.42 1.49
CA LEU A 127 -15.19 -13.37 0.52
C LEU A 127 -13.89 -13.99 1.02
N GLU A 128 -13.02 -13.20 1.67
CA GLU A 128 -11.80 -13.72 2.30
C GLU A 128 -12.14 -14.75 3.39
N ASP A 129 -13.09 -14.43 4.29
CA ASP A 129 -13.55 -15.32 5.35
C ASP A 129 -14.18 -16.61 4.76
N ARG A 130 -14.93 -16.48 3.65
CA ARG A 130 -15.51 -17.65 2.96
C ARG A 130 -14.43 -18.52 2.33
N ILE A 131 -13.39 -17.92 1.69
CA ILE A 131 -12.26 -18.65 1.12
C ILE A 131 -11.54 -19.44 2.22
N GLU A 132 -11.30 -18.82 3.37
CA GLU A 132 -10.66 -19.45 4.52
C GLU A 132 -11.49 -20.63 5.06
N SER A 133 -12.79 -20.43 5.20
CA SER A 133 -13.73 -21.48 5.63
C SER A 133 -13.72 -22.66 4.67
N VAL A 134 -13.85 -22.42 3.37
CA VAL A 134 -13.84 -23.45 2.31
C VAL A 134 -12.50 -24.18 2.29
N TYR A 135 -11.38 -23.47 2.45
CA TYR A 135 -10.06 -24.10 2.58
C TYR A 135 -9.98 -25.01 3.79
N ALA A 136 -10.48 -24.60 4.96
CA ALA A 136 -10.47 -25.39 6.19
C ALA A 136 -11.37 -26.64 6.07
N GLU A 137 -12.55 -26.51 5.49
CA GLU A 137 -13.49 -27.60 5.21
C GLU A 137 -12.84 -28.67 4.31
N HIS A 138 -12.14 -28.23 3.27
CA HIS A 138 -11.48 -29.14 2.32
C HIS A 138 -10.36 -29.98 2.97
N ARG A 139 -9.61 -29.41 3.91
CA ARG A 139 -8.54 -30.16 4.60
C ARG A 139 -9.05 -31.37 5.39
N THR A 140 -10.32 -31.38 5.78
CA THR A 140 -10.94 -32.39 6.66
C THR A 140 -12.08 -33.17 6.00
N GLY A 141 -12.52 -32.75 4.83
CA GLY A 141 -13.73 -33.25 4.17
C GLY A 141 -13.47 -34.02 2.87
N ALA A 142 -14.55 -34.12 2.07
CA ALA A 142 -14.48 -34.74 0.75
C ALA A 142 -13.63 -33.91 -0.23
N PRO A 143 -12.94 -34.55 -1.17
CA PRO A 143 -12.19 -33.84 -2.20
C PRO A 143 -13.15 -33.03 -3.09
N TRP A 144 -12.70 -31.87 -3.52
CA TRP A 144 -13.45 -31.03 -4.44
C TRP A 144 -13.68 -31.73 -5.79
N GLU A 145 -14.87 -31.56 -6.34
CA GLU A 145 -15.09 -31.87 -7.74
C GLU A 145 -14.20 -30.99 -8.61
N ARG A 146 -13.41 -31.62 -9.45
CA ARG A 146 -12.50 -30.91 -10.36
C ARG A 146 -12.88 -31.15 -11.80
N PRO A 147 -12.81 -30.11 -12.64
CA PRO A 147 -13.06 -30.28 -14.06
C PRO A 147 -12.00 -31.22 -14.69
N THR A 148 -12.41 -31.95 -15.71
CA THR A 148 -11.54 -32.87 -16.46
C THR A 148 -11.56 -32.52 -17.97
N GLY A 149 -10.60 -33.08 -18.70
CA GLY A 149 -10.52 -32.89 -20.15
C GLY A 149 -10.47 -31.43 -20.56
N ALA A 150 -11.40 -30.97 -21.37
CA ALA A 150 -11.46 -29.60 -21.85
C ALA A 150 -11.83 -28.57 -20.75
N GLY A 151 -12.27 -29.03 -19.59
CA GLY A 151 -12.64 -28.17 -18.47
C GLY A 151 -11.45 -27.69 -17.64
N VAL A 152 -10.25 -28.28 -17.76
CA VAL A 152 -9.06 -27.80 -17.03
C VAL A 152 -8.62 -26.44 -17.55
N GLY A 153 -8.13 -25.58 -16.65
CA GLY A 153 -7.60 -24.25 -16.98
C GLY A 153 -6.32 -24.33 -17.81
N ARG A 154 -6.14 -23.34 -18.67
CA ARG A 154 -4.92 -23.18 -19.48
C ARG A 154 -4.00 -22.17 -18.82
N VAL A 155 -2.70 -22.37 -18.96
CA VAL A 155 -1.68 -21.46 -18.42
C VAL A 155 -0.93 -20.84 -19.59
N THR A 156 -0.83 -19.52 -19.59
CA THR A 156 -0.17 -18.75 -20.67
C THR A 156 0.70 -17.68 -20.02
N ASP A 157 1.91 -17.47 -20.53
CA ASP A 157 2.73 -16.31 -20.21
C ASP A 157 2.21 -15.10 -20.99
N TYR A 158 1.96 -14.00 -20.29
CA TYR A 158 1.44 -12.76 -20.86
C TYR A 158 2.53 -11.68 -20.81
N GLU A 159 3.36 -11.65 -21.84
CA GLU A 159 4.54 -10.78 -21.93
C GLU A 159 4.18 -9.30 -22.15
N GLU A 160 2.99 -9.02 -22.70
CA GLU A 160 2.53 -7.63 -22.96
C GLU A 160 2.16 -6.86 -21.67
N GLY A 161 2.09 -7.52 -20.53
CA GLY A 161 1.67 -6.94 -19.26
C GLY A 161 2.51 -5.73 -18.86
N PHE A 162 3.83 -5.82 -19.04
CA PHE A 162 4.78 -4.75 -18.77
C PHE A 162 4.46 -3.49 -19.62
N ASP A 163 4.42 -3.63 -20.92
CA ASP A 163 4.20 -2.49 -21.81
C ASP A 163 2.82 -1.86 -21.65
N ARG A 164 1.79 -2.67 -21.38
CA ARG A 164 0.43 -2.16 -21.13
C ARG A 164 0.38 -1.32 -19.86
N TYR A 165 1.03 -1.76 -18.80
CA TYR A 165 1.04 -1.02 -17.55
C TYR A 165 1.87 0.26 -17.67
N VAL A 166 3.06 0.22 -18.27
CA VAL A 166 3.87 1.42 -18.54
C VAL A 166 3.12 2.43 -19.43
N ALA A 167 2.41 1.95 -20.45
CA ALA A 167 1.58 2.82 -21.28
C ALA A 167 0.42 3.46 -20.52
N HIS A 168 -0.22 2.73 -19.60
CA HIS A 168 -1.22 3.27 -18.70
C HIS A 168 -0.63 4.38 -17.81
N LEU A 169 0.47 4.11 -17.13
CA LEU A 169 1.13 5.08 -16.25
C LEU A 169 1.50 6.38 -16.96
N THR A 170 2.07 6.28 -18.12
CA THR A 170 2.49 7.47 -18.90
C THR A 170 1.33 8.18 -19.59
N GLY A 171 0.26 7.45 -19.90
CA GLY A 171 -0.92 7.98 -20.60
C GLY A 171 -1.81 8.86 -19.73
N VAL A 172 -1.70 8.79 -18.41
CA VAL A 172 -2.52 9.57 -17.47
C VAL A 172 -1.82 10.84 -16.96
N LEU A 173 -0.57 11.07 -17.37
CA LEU A 173 0.19 12.23 -16.91
C LEU A 173 -0.36 13.53 -17.52
N PRO A 174 -0.51 14.60 -16.71
CA PRO A 174 -0.97 15.90 -17.18
C PRO A 174 0.05 16.62 -18.07
N ASN A 175 1.33 16.31 -17.91
CA ASN A 175 2.44 16.88 -18.68
C ASN A 175 3.66 15.96 -18.66
N ARG A 176 4.61 16.21 -19.57
CA ARG A 176 5.90 15.51 -19.61
C ARG A 176 6.82 15.96 -18.51
N LEU A 177 7.86 15.15 -18.26
CA LEU A 177 8.89 15.34 -17.24
C LEU A 177 10.23 15.87 -17.82
N ASP A 178 10.17 16.45 -19.04
CA ASP A 178 11.37 16.90 -19.73
C ASP A 178 12.16 17.91 -18.88
N GLY A 179 13.46 17.68 -18.73
CA GLY A 179 14.35 18.52 -17.94
C GLY A 179 14.46 18.13 -16.45
N LEU A 180 13.64 17.20 -15.96
CA LEU A 180 13.81 16.68 -14.61
C LEU A 180 14.87 15.56 -14.58
N THR A 181 15.72 15.59 -13.56
CA THR A 181 16.53 14.45 -13.13
C THR A 181 15.91 13.86 -11.88
N VAL A 182 15.61 12.56 -11.90
CA VAL A 182 14.96 11.84 -10.80
C VAL A 182 15.81 10.65 -10.39
N VAL A 183 16.05 10.49 -9.08
CA VAL A 183 16.63 9.26 -8.54
C VAL A 183 15.50 8.33 -8.10
N LEU A 184 15.54 7.08 -8.53
CA LEU A 184 14.57 6.06 -8.20
C LEU A 184 15.23 4.97 -7.34
N ASP A 185 14.70 4.74 -6.14
CA ASP A 185 15.03 3.59 -5.29
C ASP A 185 13.94 2.54 -5.42
N GLU A 186 14.27 1.46 -6.09
CA GLU A 186 13.33 0.40 -6.44
C GLU A 186 13.25 -0.73 -5.39
N ALA A 187 13.89 -0.56 -4.23
CA ALA A 187 13.90 -1.55 -3.14
C ALA A 187 14.38 -2.96 -3.56
N HIS A 188 15.08 -3.11 -4.69
CA HIS A 188 15.29 -4.41 -5.36
C HIS A 188 13.98 -5.18 -5.54
N GLY A 189 12.88 -4.47 -5.78
CA GLY A 189 11.51 -4.95 -5.79
C GLY A 189 10.90 -5.12 -7.18
N ALA A 190 9.59 -5.23 -7.21
CA ALA A 190 8.82 -5.50 -8.42
C ALA A 190 8.81 -4.33 -9.43
N ALA A 191 9.09 -3.10 -8.98
CA ALA A 191 9.15 -1.91 -9.84
C ALA A 191 10.49 -1.72 -10.55
N SER A 192 11.52 -2.52 -10.26
CA SER A 192 12.90 -2.35 -10.75
C SER A 192 13.02 -2.15 -12.27
N ARG A 193 12.06 -2.63 -13.05
CA ARG A 193 12.00 -2.41 -14.50
C ARG A 193 10.92 -1.41 -14.90
N VAL A 194 9.77 -1.43 -14.24
CA VAL A 194 8.59 -0.64 -14.61
C VAL A 194 8.80 0.84 -14.35
N SER A 195 9.24 1.19 -13.13
CA SER A 195 9.36 2.59 -12.71
C SER A 195 10.41 3.34 -13.54
N PRO A 196 11.66 2.83 -13.72
CA PRO A 196 12.63 3.51 -14.58
C PRO A 196 12.16 3.70 -16.03
N GLU A 197 11.49 2.69 -16.59
CA GLU A 197 10.97 2.78 -17.96
C GLU A 197 9.84 3.82 -18.06
N ALA A 198 8.92 3.85 -17.11
CA ALA A 198 7.80 4.79 -17.10
C ALA A 198 8.30 6.25 -16.97
N PHE A 199 9.22 6.53 -16.05
CA PHE A 199 9.83 7.85 -15.90
C PHE A 199 10.64 8.28 -17.13
N THR A 200 11.39 7.35 -17.75
CA THR A 200 12.14 7.62 -18.98
C THR A 200 11.20 7.93 -20.15
N ARG A 201 10.14 7.13 -20.36
CA ARG A 201 9.12 7.41 -21.41
C ARG A 201 8.40 8.74 -21.17
N ALA A 202 8.20 9.10 -19.90
CA ALA A 202 7.63 10.40 -19.54
C ALA A 202 8.56 11.59 -19.82
N GLY A 203 9.88 11.37 -20.04
CA GLY A 203 10.84 12.39 -20.42
C GLY A 203 11.88 12.76 -19.36
N ALA A 204 11.85 12.09 -18.20
CA ALA A 204 12.83 12.33 -17.15
C ALA A 204 14.21 11.73 -17.46
N THR A 205 15.27 12.36 -16.96
CA THR A 205 16.57 11.73 -16.79
C THR A 205 16.55 10.91 -15.51
N VAL A 206 16.75 9.61 -15.63
CA VAL A 206 16.60 8.67 -14.50
C VAL A 206 17.96 8.17 -14.01
N VAL A 207 18.13 8.19 -12.70
CA VAL A 207 19.22 7.50 -11.98
C VAL A 207 18.57 6.44 -11.10
N THR A 208 19.00 5.19 -11.18
CA THR A 208 18.42 4.10 -10.39
C THR A 208 19.37 3.62 -9.30
N ILE A 209 18.81 3.35 -8.12
CA ILE A 209 19.46 2.61 -7.04
C ILE A 209 18.50 1.51 -6.59
N GLY A 210 19.00 0.45 -5.94
CA GLY A 210 18.16 -0.64 -5.51
C GLY A 210 17.37 -1.34 -6.65
N ALA A 211 17.91 -1.36 -7.89
CA ALA A 211 17.20 -1.82 -9.09
C ALA A 211 17.71 -3.16 -9.66
N GLU A 212 18.54 -3.88 -8.91
CA GLU A 212 19.11 -5.18 -9.33
C GLU A 212 18.61 -6.31 -8.41
N PRO A 213 17.37 -6.78 -8.57
CA PRO A 213 16.82 -7.84 -7.75
C PRO A 213 17.51 -9.19 -8.05
N ASP A 214 18.00 -9.85 -7.01
CA ASP A 214 18.59 -11.20 -7.07
C ASP A 214 17.73 -12.29 -6.39
N GLY A 215 16.54 -11.89 -5.90
CA GLY A 215 15.61 -12.76 -5.18
C GLY A 215 15.84 -12.79 -3.66
N LEU A 216 16.96 -12.27 -3.18
CA LEU A 216 17.37 -12.32 -1.77
C LEU A 216 17.55 -10.93 -1.13
N ASN A 217 17.62 -9.88 -1.92
CA ASN A 217 18.00 -8.54 -1.52
C ASN A 217 16.84 -7.53 -1.46
N ILE A 218 15.59 -7.97 -1.64
CA ILE A 218 14.41 -7.08 -1.58
C ILE A 218 14.29 -6.37 -0.22
N ASN A 219 14.10 -5.05 -0.23
CA ASN A 219 13.99 -4.19 0.95
C ASN A 219 15.23 -4.17 1.87
N ASP A 220 16.38 -4.67 1.43
CA ASP A 220 17.58 -4.75 2.28
C ASP A 220 18.31 -3.40 2.35
N GLY A 221 17.93 -2.60 3.36
CA GLY A 221 18.50 -1.28 3.60
C GLY A 221 18.29 -0.30 2.43
N CYS A 222 17.18 -0.41 1.74
CA CYS A 222 16.75 0.44 0.61
C CYS A 222 15.22 0.58 0.57
N GLY A 223 14.72 1.36 -0.38
CA GLY A 223 13.30 1.58 -0.60
C GLY A 223 12.64 2.48 0.44
N SER A 224 11.31 2.48 0.48
CA SER A 224 10.50 3.42 1.27
C SER A 224 10.66 3.29 2.78
N THR A 225 11.27 2.23 3.28
CA THR A 225 11.55 2.04 4.72
C THR A 225 12.96 2.46 5.12
N HIS A 226 13.86 2.75 4.15
CA HIS A 226 15.25 3.09 4.38
C HIS A 226 15.73 4.14 3.35
N LEU A 227 15.43 5.40 3.59
CA LEU A 227 15.67 6.49 2.63
C LEU A 227 17.10 7.03 2.58
N ASP A 228 18.01 6.58 3.44
CA ASP A 228 19.35 7.19 3.57
C ASP A 228 20.17 7.12 2.27
N LYS A 229 20.10 5.99 1.55
CA LYS A 229 20.76 5.84 0.24
C LYS A 229 20.15 6.77 -0.81
N LEU A 230 18.83 6.89 -0.84
CA LEU A 230 18.14 7.78 -1.77
C LEU A 230 18.48 9.24 -1.49
N ARG A 231 18.49 9.66 -0.22
CA ARG A 231 18.86 11.03 0.20
C ARG A 231 20.27 11.38 -0.27
N ALA A 232 21.23 10.48 -0.04
CA ALA A 232 22.61 10.67 -0.50
C ALA A 232 22.71 10.76 -2.03
N ALA A 233 22.03 9.87 -2.75
CA ALA A 233 22.08 9.83 -4.21
C ALA A 233 21.43 11.07 -4.85
N VAL A 234 20.31 11.58 -4.30
CA VAL A 234 19.67 12.81 -4.79
C VAL A 234 20.66 13.99 -4.74
N VAL A 235 21.35 14.16 -3.61
CA VAL A 235 22.34 15.24 -3.43
C VAL A 235 23.55 15.02 -4.32
N GLU A 236 24.09 13.80 -4.39
CA GLU A 236 25.27 13.45 -5.19
C GLU A 236 25.06 13.72 -6.68
N HIS A 237 23.88 13.34 -7.20
CA HIS A 237 23.57 13.53 -8.63
C HIS A 237 22.95 14.90 -8.95
N GLY A 238 22.75 15.77 -7.95
CA GLY A 238 22.08 17.06 -8.14
C GLY A 238 20.67 16.88 -8.73
N ALA A 239 19.98 15.82 -8.33
CA ALA A 239 18.65 15.51 -8.85
C ALA A 239 17.59 16.47 -8.31
N HIS A 240 16.52 16.66 -9.06
CA HIS A 240 15.40 17.52 -8.67
C HIS A 240 14.56 16.90 -7.55
N LEU A 241 14.48 15.57 -7.53
CA LEU A 241 13.80 14.79 -6.51
C LEU A 241 14.27 13.33 -6.55
N GLY A 242 14.01 12.62 -5.45
CA GLY A 242 14.12 11.16 -5.35
C GLY A 242 12.76 10.54 -5.06
N ILE A 243 12.54 9.34 -5.57
CA ILE A 243 11.36 8.52 -5.31
C ILE A 243 11.81 7.16 -4.78
N ALA A 244 11.19 6.69 -3.69
CA ALA A 244 11.41 5.36 -3.14
C ALA A 244 10.13 4.55 -3.16
N HIS A 245 10.23 3.32 -3.67
CA HIS A 245 9.17 2.32 -3.58
C HIS A 245 9.44 1.31 -2.47
N ASP A 246 8.45 0.53 -2.10
CA ASP A 246 8.64 -0.71 -1.36
C ASP A 246 8.68 -1.90 -2.31
N GLY A 247 8.84 -3.11 -1.76
CA GLY A 247 9.12 -4.31 -2.55
C GLY A 247 8.10 -4.65 -3.65
N ASP A 248 6.83 -4.28 -3.48
CA ASP A 248 5.78 -4.48 -4.50
C ASP A 248 5.21 -3.16 -5.05
N ALA A 249 5.85 -2.06 -4.70
CA ALA A 249 5.61 -0.72 -5.22
C ALA A 249 4.15 -0.24 -5.15
N ASP A 250 3.44 -0.64 -4.10
CA ASP A 250 2.15 -0.04 -3.78
C ASP A 250 2.31 1.27 -2.99
N ARG A 251 3.57 1.64 -2.62
CA ARG A 251 3.94 2.86 -1.89
C ARG A 251 4.92 3.73 -2.66
N CYS A 252 4.86 5.04 -2.34
CA CYS A 252 5.77 6.06 -2.79
C CYS A 252 6.12 6.98 -1.64
N LEU A 253 7.40 7.07 -1.28
CA LEU A 253 7.94 8.20 -0.52
C LEU A 253 8.88 8.99 -1.42
N ALA A 254 9.07 10.26 -1.09
CA ALA A 254 9.92 11.12 -1.90
C ALA A 254 11.01 11.80 -1.05
N VAL A 255 12.00 12.31 -1.76
CA VAL A 255 13.11 13.11 -1.21
C VAL A 255 13.26 14.35 -2.08
N ASP A 256 13.37 15.53 -1.48
CA ASP A 256 13.61 16.75 -2.21
C ASP A 256 15.07 16.91 -2.62
N HIS A 257 15.38 17.93 -3.41
CA HIS A 257 16.71 18.19 -3.95
C HIS A 257 17.80 18.48 -2.88
N GLU A 258 17.41 18.77 -1.64
CA GLU A 258 18.33 18.97 -0.51
C GLU A 258 18.49 17.69 0.35
N GLY A 259 17.81 16.59 -0.02
CA GLY A 259 17.85 15.34 0.71
C GLY A 259 16.85 15.26 1.86
N ALA A 260 15.88 16.17 1.95
CA ALA A 260 14.83 16.09 2.96
C ALA A 260 13.71 15.15 2.51
N GLU A 261 13.20 14.36 3.47
CA GLU A 261 12.07 13.44 3.25
C GLU A 261 10.77 14.22 2.98
N VAL A 262 10.00 13.72 2.03
CA VAL A 262 8.64 14.13 1.73
C VAL A 262 7.77 12.88 1.86
N ASP A 263 7.02 12.80 2.96
CA ASP A 263 6.22 11.62 3.30
C ASP A 263 4.88 11.56 2.56
N GLY A 264 4.11 10.48 2.79
CA GLY A 264 2.83 10.27 2.12
C GLY A 264 1.80 11.38 2.39
N ASP A 265 1.79 11.96 3.57
CA ASP A 265 0.88 13.08 3.90
C ASP A 265 1.24 14.35 3.09
N GLN A 266 2.54 14.65 2.96
CA GLN A 266 3.01 15.77 2.13
C GLN A 266 2.75 15.52 0.64
N ILE A 267 2.95 14.27 0.17
CA ILE A 267 2.62 13.87 -1.20
C ILE A 267 1.13 14.06 -1.46
N LEU A 268 0.26 13.58 -0.55
CA LEU A 268 -1.19 13.78 -0.65
C LEU A 268 -1.56 15.27 -0.70
N ALA A 269 -0.93 16.10 0.13
CA ALA A 269 -1.17 17.56 0.13
C ALA A 269 -0.79 18.21 -1.22
N VAL A 270 0.36 17.85 -1.77
CA VAL A 270 0.82 18.35 -3.08
C VAL A 270 -0.09 17.90 -4.21
N LEU A 271 -0.50 16.63 -4.23
CA LEU A 271 -1.39 16.08 -5.24
C LEU A 271 -2.82 16.64 -5.11
N ALA A 272 -3.33 16.83 -3.88
CA ALA A 272 -4.64 17.44 -3.65
C ALA A 272 -4.74 18.83 -4.27
N LEU A 273 -3.72 19.67 -4.05
CA LEU A 273 -3.69 21.01 -4.64
C LEU A 273 -3.57 20.95 -6.17
N ALA A 274 -2.76 20.07 -6.70
CA ALA A 274 -2.63 19.88 -8.14
C ALA A 274 -3.96 19.43 -8.79
N MET A 275 -4.63 18.44 -8.18
CA MET A 275 -5.92 17.93 -8.67
C MET A 275 -7.04 18.97 -8.52
N ARG A 276 -7.04 19.79 -7.45
CA ARG A 276 -7.99 20.91 -7.32
C ARG A 276 -7.79 21.95 -8.43
N GLU A 277 -6.55 22.34 -8.70
CA GLU A 277 -6.23 23.27 -9.79
C GLU A 277 -6.68 22.75 -11.17
N GLN A 278 -6.64 21.43 -11.36
CA GLN A 278 -7.10 20.74 -12.57
C GLN A 278 -8.62 20.49 -12.60
N GLY A 279 -9.32 20.71 -11.49
CA GLY A 279 -10.75 20.40 -11.35
C GLY A 279 -11.07 18.91 -11.25
N THR A 280 -10.11 18.08 -10.86
CA THR A 280 -10.23 16.61 -10.75
C THR A 280 -10.35 16.12 -9.30
N LEU A 281 -10.15 17.00 -8.29
CA LEU A 281 -10.36 16.66 -6.89
C LEU A 281 -11.86 16.73 -6.54
N ARG A 282 -12.55 15.62 -6.62
CA ARG A 282 -14.00 15.56 -6.37
C ARG A 282 -14.34 15.99 -4.94
N GLY A 283 -15.29 16.95 -4.83
CA GLY A 283 -15.76 17.48 -3.56
C GLY A 283 -14.70 18.23 -2.73
N ASP A 284 -13.60 18.66 -3.34
CA ASP A 284 -12.45 19.26 -2.65
C ASP A 284 -12.02 18.47 -1.42
N THR A 285 -12.07 17.12 -1.54
CA THR A 285 -11.90 16.18 -0.42
C THR A 285 -10.74 15.22 -0.65
N VAL A 286 -9.96 14.99 0.41
CA VAL A 286 -8.93 13.96 0.51
C VAL A 286 -9.30 12.99 1.62
N VAL A 287 -9.09 11.70 1.40
CA VAL A 287 -9.32 10.65 2.42
C VAL A 287 -7.98 10.16 2.95
N ALA A 288 -7.82 10.14 4.27
CA ALA A 288 -6.62 9.60 4.91
C ALA A 288 -6.97 8.84 6.19
N THR A 289 -5.99 8.19 6.82
CA THR A 289 -6.24 7.50 8.09
C THR A 289 -6.05 8.43 9.29
N VAL A 290 -6.54 8.02 10.44
CA VAL A 290 -6.30 8.73 11.72
C VAL A 290 -4.81 8.80 12.09
N MET A 291 -3.93 8.10 11.39
CA MET A 291 -2.48 8.16 11.60
C MET A 291 -1.81 9.33 10.89
N SER A 292 -2.47 9.95 9.91
CA SER A 292 -1.93 11.14 9.22
C SER A 292 -1.59 12.24 10.21
N ASN A 293 -0.46 12.90 9.99
CA ASN A 293 0.04 13.96 10.87
C ASN A 293 -0.97 15.11 11.00
N LEU A 294 -1.11 15.68 12.20
CA LEU A 294 -1.99 16.81 12.44
C LEU A 294 -1.67 17.99 11.51
N GLY A 295 -0.38 18.18 11.15
CA GLY A 295 0.03 19.19 10.18
C GLY A 295 -0.65 19.03 8.82
N PHE A 296 -0.94 17.79 8.39
CA PHE A 296 -1.71 17.56 7.15
C PHE A 296 -3.16 18.07 7.28
N LYS A 297 -3.83 17.76 8.40
CA LYS A 297 -5.18 18.28 8.65
C LYS A 297 -5.21 19.80 8.65
N LEU A 298 -4.30 20.43 9.37
CA LEU A 298 -4.20 21.89 9.44
C LEU A 298 -3.90 22.52 8.07
N ALA A 299 -3.06 21.85 7.25
CA ALA A 299 -2.79 22.30 5.89
C ALA A 299 -4.04 22.23 5.01
N MET A 300 -4.79 21.12 5.04
CA MET A 300 -6.03 20.99 4.25
C MET A 300 -7.07 22.04 4.67
N GLU A 301 -7.27 22.25 5.96
CA GLU A 301 -8.18 23.28 6.49
C GLU A 301 -7.77 24.69 6.02
N ARG A 302 -6.49 25.03 6.06
CA ARG A 302 -5.95 26.33 5.60
C ARG A 302 -6.16 26.53 4.11
N GLU A 303 -6.02 25.47 3.32
CA GLU A 303 -6.25 25.50 1.87
C GLU A 303 -7.74 25.42 1.48
N GLY A 304 -8.65 25.29 2.45
CA GLY A 304 -10.08 25.16 2.22
C GLY A 304 -10.49 23.80 1.65
N LEU A 305 -9.69 22.76 1.88
CA LEU A 305 -9.95 21.38 1.51
C LEU A 305 -10.51 20.59 2.70
N THR A 306 -11.33 19.61 2.42
CA THR A 306 -11.86 18.68 3.43
C THR A 306 -10.94 17.49 3.57
N LEU A 307 -10.54 17.15 4.81
CA LEU A 307 -9.87 15.89 5.14
C LEU A 307 -10.85 14.94 5.83
N VAL A 308 -11.19 13.84 5.18
CA VAL A 308 -11.95 12.74 5.77
C VAL A 308 -10.98 11.74 6.37
N GLN A 309 -11.18 11.37 7.65
CA GLN A 309 -10.30 10.45 8.35
C GLN A 309 -11.00 9.11 8.62
N THR A 310 -10.35 8.02 8.20
CA THR A 310 -10.79 6.65 8.41
C THR A 310 -9.98 5.94 9.50
N ALA A 311 -10.39 4.73 9.86
CA ALA A 311 -9.54 3.81 10.62
C ALA A 311 -8.25 3.50 9.84
N VAL A 312 -7.24 2.97 10.56
CA VAL A 312 -5.95 2.59 9.97
C VAL A 312 -6.10 1.38 9.07
N GLY A 313 -5.62 1.50 7.85
CA GLY A 313 -5.61 0.47 6.82
C GLY A 313 -6.12 1.03 5.49
N ASP A 314 -5.40 0.74 4.43
CA ASP A 314 -5.68 1.17 3.06
C ASP A 314 -7.08 0.74 2.57
N ARG A 315 -7.58 -0.39 3.06
CA ARG A 315 -8.94 -0.87 2.79
C ARG A 315 -10.00 0.17 3.18
N TYR A 316 -9.92 0.72 4.40
CA TYR A 316 -10.90 1.70 4.88
C TYR A 316 -10.83 3.02 4.12
N VAL A 317 -9.62 3.41 3.69
CA VAL A 317 -9.44 4.58 2.81
C VAL A 317 -10.14 4.33 1.48
N LEU A 318 -9.89 3.18 0.84
CA LEU A 318 -10.50 2.82 -0.44
C LEU A 318 -12.02 2.68 -0.37
N GLU A 319 -12.55 2.09 0.70
CA GLU A 319 -13.99 1.95 0.92
C GLU A 319 -14.66 3.33 1.02
N GLU A 320 -14.13 4.23 1.84
CA GLU A 320 -14.67 5.60 1.96
C GLU A 320 -14.59 6.36 0.63
N MET A 321 -13.47 6.22 -0.10
CA MET A 321 -13.31 6.84 -1.42
C MET A 321 -14.38 6.36 -2.41
N LYS A 322 -14.65 5.05 -2.45
CA LYS A 322 -15.67 4.47 -3.35
C LYS A 322 -17.08 4.86 -2.96
N ASP A 323 -17.40 4.83 -1.67
CA ASP A 323 -18.73 5.11 -1.14
C ASP A 323 -19.17 6.55 -1.41
N LYS A 324 -18.23 7.48 -1.36
CA LYS A 324 -18.45 8.92 -1.51
C LYS A 324 -17.94 9.48 -2.85
N ASP A 325 -17.41 8.64 -3.71
CA ASP A 325 -16.82 9.03 -5.01
C ASP A 325 -15.70 10.07 -4.87
N TYR A 326 -14.80 9.88 -3.88
CA TYR A 326 -13.63 10.74 -3.72
C TYR A 326 -12.47 10.27 -4.61
N ALA A 327 -11.72 11.23 -5.17
CA ALA A 327 -10.69 10.97 -6.17
C ALA A 327 -9.32 10.62 -5.60
N LEU A 328 -8.98 11.14 -4.40
CA LEU A 328 -7.65 11.04 -3.80
C LEU A 328 -7.75 10.57 -2.35
N GLY A 329 -6.94 9.60 -1.99
CA GLY A 329 -6.76 9.19 -0.61
C GLY A 329 -5.46 8.40 -0.41
N GLY A 330 -5.13 8.15 0.85
CA GLY A 330 -3.92 7.39 1.15
C GLY A 330 -3.49 7.43 2.62
N GLU A 331 -2.24 7.06 2.84
CA GLU A 331 -1.62 6.95 4.15
C GLU A 331 -0.26 7.65 4.19
N GLN A 332 0.17 8.08 5.37
CA GLN A 332 1.50 8.65 5.60
C GLN A 332 2.63 7.72 5.14
N SER A 333 2.41 6.41 5.15
CA SER A 333 3.35 5.39 4.67
C SER A 333 3.65 5.47 3.17
N GLY A 334 2.96 6.34 2.42
CA GLY A 334 3.11 6.51 0.98
C GLY A 334 2.18 5.64 0.14
N HIS A 335 1.25 4.90 0.74
CA HIS A 335 0.20 4.21 0.01
C HIS A 335 -0.85 5.23 -0.44
N VAL A 336 -0.75 5.68 -1.69
CA VAL A 336 -1.58 6.73 -2.28
C VAL A 336 -2.44 6.16 -3.40
N ILE A 337 -3.73 6.43 -3.34
CA ILE A 337 -4.74 5.99 -4.30
C ILE A 337 -5.26 7.21 -5.08
N VAL A 338 -5.12 7.19 -6.39
CA VAL A 338 -5.79 8.10 -7.31
C VAL A 338 -6.86 7.28 -8.04
N LEU A 339 -8.10 7.33 -7.55
CA LEU A 339 -9.15 6.36 -7.87
C LEU A 339 -9.52 6.32 -9.36
N ASP A 340 -9.34 7.43 -10.08
CA ASP A 340 -9.60 7.49 -11.53
C ASP A 340 -8.59 6.68 -12.35
N HIS A 341 -7.44 6.34 -11.77
CA HIS A 341 -6.33 5.71 -12.47
C HIS A 341 -5.88 4.38 -11.87
N ALA A 342 -6.17 4.14 -10.58
CA ALA A 342 -5.76 2.93 -9.86
C ALA A 342 -6.82 2.47 -8.88
N THR A 343 -6.95 1.16 -8.68
CA THR A 343 -7.91 0.54 -7.75
C THR A 343 -7.29 0.20 -6.39
N THR A 344 -6.01 0.50 -6.22
CA THR A 344 -5.21 0.33 -5.00
C THR A 344 -4.13 1.40 -4.98
N GLY A 345 -3.30 1.47 -3.93
CA GLY A 345 -2.12 2.31 -3.96
C GLY A 345 -1.20 1.95 -5.11
N ASP A 346 -0.67 2.96 -5.78
CA ASP A 346 0.25 2.83 -6.90
C ASP A 346 1.42 3.77 -6.72
N GLY A 347 2.54 3.23 -6.25
CA GLY A 347 3.73 4.02 -5.94
C GLY A 347 4.35 4.63 -7.19
N THR A 348 4.39 3.90 -8.31
CA THR A 348 4.96 4.42 -9.57
C THR A 348 4.10 5.54 -10.13
N LEU A 349 2.77 5.37 -10.16
CA LEU A 349 1.83 6.43 -10.57
C LEU A 349 1.96 7.67 -9.70
N THR A 350 2.00 7.48 -8.38
CA THR A 350 2.15 8.56 -7.39
C THR A 350 3.44 9.34 -7.61
N GLY A 351 4.56 8.66 -7.78
CA GLY A 351 5.85 9.29 -8.07
C GLY A 351 5.86 10.06 -9.40
N LEU A 352 5.25 9.50 -10.44
CA LEU A 352 5.11 10.15 -11.74
C LEU A 352 4.23 11.41 -11.66
N LEU A 353 3.09 11.36 -10.97
CA LEU A 353 2.20 12.52 -10.78
C LEU A 353 2.88 13.61 -9.95
N LEU A 354 3.64 13.24 -8.90
CA LEU A 354 4.42 14.16 -8.11
C LEU A 354 5.51 14.86 -8.95
N ALA A 355 6.24 14.09 -9.76
CA ALA A 355 7.24 14.62 -10.68
C ALA A 355 6.60 15.53 -11.76
N ALA A 356 5.43 15.14 -12.29
CA ALA A 356 4.68 15.98 -13.22
C ALA A 356 4.25 17.32 -12.59
N ARG A 357 3.87 17.30 -11.30
CA ARG A 357 3.58 18.54 -10.56
C ARG A 357 4.82 19.43 -10.41
N VAL A 358 5.98 18.85 -10.11
CA VAL A 358 7.26 19.61 -10.04
C VAL A 358 7.58 20.24 -11.40
N ALA A 359 7.51 19.46 -12.49
CA ALA A 359 7.78 19.94 -13.84
C ALA A 359 6.81 21.04 -14.27
N GLY A 360 5.51 20.82 -14.08
CA GLY A 360 4.45 21.72 -14.52
C GLY A 360 4.37 23.03 -13.72
N ALA A 361 4.72 22.99 -12.42
CA ALA A 361 4.68 24.17 -11.56
C ALA A 361 5.93 25.05 -11.68
N GLY A 362 7.05 24.52 -12.21
CA GLY A 362 8.34 25.20 -12.21
C GLY A 362 8.86 25.55 -10.80
N ARG A 363 8.45 24.75 -9.80
CA ARG A 363 8.82 24.90 -8.39
C ARG A 363 9.52 23.64 -7.91
N THR A 364 10.39 23.77 -6.91
CA THR A 364 11.04 22.62 -6.30
C THR A 364 10.03 21.77 -5.51
N LEU A 365 10.33 20.48 -5.32
CA LEU A 365 9.52 19.62 -4.46
C LEU A 365 9.47 20.15 -3.03
N LYS A 366 10.58 20.68 -2.52
CA LYS A 366 10.65 21.37 -1.21
C LYS A 366 9.61 22.49 -1.10
N ASP A 367 9.53 23.38 -2.11
CA ASP A 367 8.57 24.47 -2.11
C ASP A 367 7.13 24.00 -2.19
N LEU A 368 6.86 22.94 -2.96
CA LEU A 368 5.52 22.36 -3.06
C LEU A 368 5.10 21.67 -1.75
N ALA A 369 5.99 20.90 -1.15
CA ALA A 369 5.74 20.19 0.11
C ALA A 369 5.61 21.13 1.32
N SER A 370 6.11 22.36 1.24
CA SER A 370 5.98 23.38 2.29
C SER A 370 4.53 23.82 2.56
N VAL A 371 3.56 23.39 1.75
CA VAL A 371 2.14 23.53 2.05
C VAL A 371 1.75 22.85 3.35
N MET A 372 2.50 21.83 3.78
CA MET A 372 2.29 21.13 5.04
C MET A 372 3.54 21.24 5.90
N GLU A 373 3.39 21.69 7.14
CA GLU A 373 4.41 21.58 8.17
C GLU A 373 4.16 20.32 9.00
N ARG A 374 5.12 19.39 8.97
CA ARG A 374 5.04 18.17 9.76
C ARG A 374 5.30 18.46 11.23
N LEU A 375 4.30 18.25 12.07
CA LEU A 375 4.46 18.40 13.50
C LEU A 375 5.30 17.26 14.09
N PRO A 376 6.21 17.56 15.04
CA PRO A 376 6.93 16.54 15.78
C PRO A 376 6.02 15.51 16.41
N GLN A 377 6.32 14.22 16.21
CA GLN A 377 5.53 13.09 16.71
C GLN A 377 6.38 12.17 17.57
N VAL A 378 5.80 11.73 18.67
CA VAL A 378 6.39 10.72 19.56
C VAL A 378 5.41 9.56 19.71
N LEU A 379 5.92 8.33 19.47
CA LEU A 379 5.17 7.09 19.65
C LEU A 379 5.80 6.28 20.78
N VAL A 380 5.01 5.94 21.81
CA VAL A 380 5.43 5.08 22.92
C VAL A 380 4.57 3.82 22.92
N ASN A 381 5.21 2.66 22.84
CA ASN A 381 4.55 1.37 23.02
C ASN A 381 4.53 1.00 24.51
N VAL A 382 3.34 0.75 25.05
CA VAL A 382 3.16 0.33 26.44
C VAL A 382 2.74 -1.14 26.45
N PRO A 383 3.68 -2.07 26.71
CA PRO A 383 3.39 -3.51 26.75
C PRO A 383 2.72 -3.93 28.07
N ASP A 384 2.25 -5.18 28.07
CA ASP A 384 1.76 -5.89 29.27
C ASP A 384 0.57 -5.18 29.96
N VAL A 385 -0.34 -4.61 29.18
CA VAL A 385 -1.54 -3.91 29.68
C VAL A 385 -2.82 -4.51 29.08
N ASP A 386 -3.92 -4.43 29.84
CA ASP A 386 -5.24 -4.85 29.37
C ASP A 386 -5.80 -3.86 28.34
N LYS A 387 -5.45 -4.10 27.07
CA LYS A 387 -5.86 -3.23 25.97
C LYS A 387 -7.38 -3.14 25.74
N SER A 388 -8.18 -4.08 26.30
CA SER A 388 -9.65 -4.05 26.16
C SER A 388 -10.28 -2.89 26.95
N ARG A 389 -9.60 -2.43 27.98
CA ARG A 389 -10.06 -1.35 28.88
C ARG A 389 -9.70 0.06 28.40
N VAL A 390 -8.96 0.22 27.31
CA VAL A 390 -8.55 1.54 26.78
C VAL A 390 -9.76 2.47 26.60
N LYS A 391 -10.86 1.97 26.05
CA LYS A 391 -12.07 2.77 25.78
C LYS A 391 -12.98 2.99 27.00
N THR A 392 -12.80 2.23 28.10
CA THR A 392 -13.70 2.22 29.24
C THR A 392 -13.07 2.78 30.53
N SER A 393 -11.76 3.02 30.55
CA SER A 393 -11.07 3.60 31.70
C SER A 393 -11.33 5.11 31.79
N ALA A 394 -12.06 5.51 32.85
CA ALA A 394 -12.33 6.93 33.12
C ALA A 394 -11.06 7.72 33.50
N GLU A 395 -10.12 7.07 34.19
CA GLU A 395 -8.82 7.65 34.54
C GLU A 395 -8.00 7.99 33.31
N LEU A 396 -7.94 7.05 32.34
CA LEU A 396 -7.22 7.27 31.10
C LEU A 396 -7.89 8.34 30.23
N ALA A 397 -9.22 8.36 30.18
CA ALA A 397 -9.97 9.38 29.45
C ALA A 397 -9.72 10.80 30.02
N ALA A 398 -9.63 10.92 31.35
CA ALA A 398 -9.30 12.19 32.01
C ALA A 398 -7.86 12.62 31.68
N ALA A 399 -6.87 11.70 31.72
CA ALA A 399 -5.49 12.00 31.39
C ALA A 399 -5.34 12.47 29.91
N VAL A 400 -6.06 11.85 28.98
CA VAL A 400 -6.10 12.26 27.56
C VAL A 400 -6.70 13.66 27.43
N THR A 401 -7.84 13.92 28.07
CA THR A 401 -8.50 15.25 28.02
C THR A 401 -7.59 16.36 28.55
N ASP A 402 -6.84 16.10 29.64
CA ASP A 402 -5.91 17.08 30.19
C ASP A 402 -4.72 17.31 29.25
N ALA A 403 -4.19 16.25 28.63
CA ALA A 403 -3.14 16.35 27.65
C ALA A 403 -3.59 17.12 26.39
N GLU A 404 -4.79 16.86 25.86
CA GLU A 404 -5.35 17.57 24.73
C GLU A 404 -5.58 19.06 25.04
N ARG A 405 -5.98 19.38 26.27
CA ARG A 405 -6.12 20.79 26.72
C ARG A 405 -4.77 21.50 26.77
N GLU A 406 -3.71 20.81 27.24
CA GLU A 406 -2.34 21.34 27.27
C GLU A 406 -1.79 21.59 25.86
N LEU A 407 -2.04 20.64 24.94
CA LEU A 407 -1.56 20.70 23.55
C LEU A 407 -2.32 21.74 22.72
N GLY A 408 -3.57 22.03 23.05
CA GLY A 408 -4.42 22.98 22.33
C GLY A 408 -4.68 22.55 20.87
N THR A 409 -4.64 23.53 19.96
CA THR A 409 -4.89 23.30 18.53
C THR A 409 -3.64 22.87 17.75
N THR A 410 -2.47 22.92 18.39
CA THR A 410 -1.17 22.63 17.77
C THR A 410 -0.61 21.26 18.19
N GLY A 411 -1.44 20.42 18.81
CA GLY A 411 -1.05 19.08 19.18
C GLY A 411 -2.24 18.13 19.24
N ARG A 412 -1.93 16.84 19.33
CA ARG A 412 -2.91 15.75 19.30
C ARG A 412 -2.45 14.56 20.10
N VAL A 413 -3.39 13.86 20.71
CA VAL A 413 -3.17 12.54 21.34
C VAL A 413 -3.92 11.48 20.55
N LEU A 414 -3.27 10.35 20.29
CA LEU A 414 -3.92 9.15 19.79
C LEU A 414 -3.52 7.94 20.62
N LEU A 415 -4.47 7.37 21.34
CA LEU A 415 -4.31 6.09 22.06
C LEU A 415 -4.95 4.97 21.25
N ARG A 416 -4.15 3.95 20.94
CA ARG A 416 -4.63 2.84 20.13
C ARG A 416 -4.16 1.49 20.70
N PRO A 417 -5.07 0.54 20.98
CA PRO A 417 -4.69 -0.83 21.24
C PRO A 417 -4.06 -1.45 19.97
N SER A 418 -2.97 -2.21 20.13
CA SER A 418 -2.41 -2.98 19.02
C SER A 418 -3.37 -4.11 18.62
N GLY A 419 -3.56 -4.32 17.31
CA GLY A 419 -4.37 -5.43 16.80
C GLY A 419 -3.74 -6.79 17.11
N THR A 420 -2.43 -6.89 16.93
CA THR A 420 -1.67 -8.15 16.96
C THR A 420 -0.89 -8.39 18.26
N GLU A 421 -0.50 -7.34 18.96
CA GLU A 421 0.36 -7.41 20.16
C GLU A 421 -0.41 -7.05 21.44
N PRO A 422 -0.01 -7.54 22.61
CA PRO A 422 -0.60 -7.19 23.90
C PRO A 422 -0.04 -5.85 24.42
N LEU A 423 -0.26 -4.77 23.66
CA LEU A 423 0.22 -3.43 24.01
C LEU A 423 -0.76 -2.33 23.59
N VAL A 424 -0.59 -1.17 24.19
CA VAL A 424 -1.25 0.08 23.79
C VAL A 424 -0.20 1.05 23.24
N ARG A 425 -0.51 1.65 22.09
CA ARG A 425 0.31 2.68 21.44
C ARG A 425 -0.18 4.05 21.85
N VAL A 426 0.71 4.84 22.43
CA VAL A 426 0.51 6.23 22.79
C VAL A 426 1.24 7.07 21.78
N MET A 427 0.51 7.78 20.93
CA MET A 427 1.06 8.72 19.97
C MET A 427 0.69 10.14 20.38
N VAL A 428 1.68 11.02 20.40
CA VAL A 428 1.50 12.45 20.70
C VAL A 428 2.18 13.26 19.61
N GLU A 429 1.48 14.23 19.08
CA GLU A 429 1.99 15.28 18.20
C GLU A 429 1.93 16.61 18.94
N ALA A 430 2.93 17.45 18.76
CA ALA A 430 3.00 18.77 19.38
C ALA A 430 3.81 19.75 18.54
N ALA A 431 3.76 21.04 18.89
CA ALA A 431 4.49 22.09 18.22
C ALA A 431 6.02 21.88 18.29
N ASP A 432 6.51 21.27 19.36
CA ASP A 432 7.92 20.91 19.52
C ASP A 432 8.08 19.49 20.09
N ILE A 433 9.25 18.90 19.84
CA ILE A 433 9.54 17.50 20.20
C ILE A 433 9.61 17.26 21.70
N GLU A 434 10.03 18.25 22.50
CA GLU A 434 10.16 18.11 23.93
C GLU A 434 8.78 18.09 24.61
N GLN A 435 7.85 18.92 24.13
CA GLN A 435 6.45 18.86 24.55
C GLN A 435 5.83 17.50 24.18
N ALA A 436 6.03 17.01 22.95
CA ALA A 436 5.54 15.72 22.51
C ALA A 436 6.06 14.58 23.40
N ARG A 437 7.36 14.57 23.73
CA ARG A 437 7.98 13.58 24.62
C ARG A 437 7.42 13.61 26.04
N SER A 438 7.31 14.82 26.60
CA SER A 438 6.80 15.02 27.96
C SER A 438 5.36 14.51 28.10
N VAL A 439 4.49 14.88 27.17
CA VAL A 439 3.09 14.46 27.18
C VAL A 439 2.96 12.95 26.91
N ALA A 440 3.71 12.40 25.96
CA ALA A 440 3.70 10.98 25.64
C ALA A 440 4.18 10.13 26.84
N GLY A 441 5.21 10.59 27.57
CA GLY A 441 5.69 9.92 28.78
C GLY A 441 4.64 9.86 29.88
N ARG A 442 4.00 11.00 30.20
CA ARG A 442 2.91 11.04 31.20
C ARG A 442 1.72 10.15 30.84
N LEU A 443 1.34 10.14 29.56
CA LEU A 443 0.25 9.29 29.08
C LEU A 443 0.63 7.80 29.10
N ALA A 444 1.89 7.46 28.80
CA ALA A 444 2.36 6.08 28.91
C ALA A 444 2.34 5.59 30.37
N ASP A 445 2.69 6.44 31.34
CA ASP A 445 2.58 6.12 32.77
C ASP A 445 1.12 5.99 33.20
N ALA A 446 0.23 6.85 32.72
CA ALA A 446 -1.21 6.73 32.97
C ALA A 446 -1.80 5.43 32.38
N VAL A 447 -1.37 5.02 31.18
CA VAL A 447 -1.77 3.72 30.60
C VAL A 447 -1.32 2.56 31.47
N LYS A 448 -0.07 2.56 31.96
CA LYS A 448 0.45 1.52 32.87
C LYS A 448 -0.33 1.48 34.18
N SER A 449 -0.63 2.65 34.78
CA SER A 449 -1.38 2.73 36.01
C SER A 449 -2.81 2.25 35.88
N ALA A 450 -3.49 2.64 34.83
CA ALA A 450 -4.92 2.36 34.65
C ALA A 450 -5.23 0.97 34.09
N LEU A 451 -4.31 0.38 33.32
CA LEU A 451 -4.54 -0.83 32.54
C LEU A 451 -3.56 -1.97 32.84
N GLY A 452 -2.53 -1.73 33.66
CA GLY A 452 -1.54 -2.71 34.09
C GLY A 452 -2.00 -3.66 35.19
#